data_aa74e6c12bb78f0d65d25c9563d38fe8
#
_entry.id   aa74e6c12bb78f0d65d25c9563d38fe8
#
_cell.length_a   1.000
_cell.length_b   1.000
_cell.length_c   1.000
_cell.angle_alpha   90.00
_cell.angle_beta   90.00
_cell.angle_gamma   90.00
#
_symmetry.space_group_name_H-M   'P 1'
#
loop_
_entity.id
_entity.type
_entity.pdbx_description
1 polymer ?
#
loop_
_entity_poly.entity_id
_entity_poly.type
_entity_poly.pdbx_seq_one_letter_code
_entity_poly.pdbx_strand_id
1 'polypeptide(L)'
;VNITESIDVHTQSNWITGKAKNMVIRRNANSITVQGSLPKYQYGNNLQTLQRADTGLIIEELSDLIRTDLSKARLQRVDFSTNIITEHKPQYYYRFLGHLTRFYRHSDNSSLYYNQGCKKLLFYDKIKDAKAKQMLIPKQYQNKNVLRYEMRLLKQVKKFFKRDVLANDLINKQLYNY
;
A
#
# COMPACT_ATOMS: atom_id res chain seq x y z
N VAL A 1 20.34 -3.97 -9.07
CA VAL A 1 19.68 -4.17 -7.75
C VAL A 1 20.76 -4.18 -6.69
N ASN A 2 20.71 -3.25 -5.74
CA ASN A 2 21.62 -3.29 -4.59
C ASN A 2 21.13 -4.38 -3.64
N ILE A 3 21.92 -5.42 -3.45
CA ILE A 3 21.62 -6.55 -2.58
C ILE A 3 22.48 -6.43 -1.33
N THR A 4 21.84 -6.47 -0.17
CA THR A 4 22.50 -6.49 1.13
C THR A 4 22.17 -7.83 1.80
N GLU A 5 23.18 -8.58 2.18
CA GLU A 5 23.00 -9.78 2.97
C GLU A 5 22.79 -9.42 4.43
N SER A 6 21.80 -10.03 5.07
CA SER A 6 21.53 -9.89 6.47
C SER A 6 21.22 -11.24 7.11
N ILE A 7 21.68 -11.43 8.33
CA ILE A 7 21.36 -12.61 9.13
C ILE A 7 20.27 -12.21 10.11
N ASP A 8 19.15 -12.93 10.06
CA ASP A 8 18.11 -12.78 11.08
C ASP A 8 18.51 -13.62 12.30
N VAL A 9 18.94 -12.93 13.35
CA VAL A 9 19.45 -13.54 14.59
C VAL A 9 18.36 -14.34 15.33
N HIS A 10 17.09 -14.00 15.14
CA HIS A 10 15.99 -14.69 15.81
C HIS A 10 15.58 -15.98 15.12
N THR A 11 15.72 -16.06 13.81
CA THR A 11 15.34 -17.25 13.02
C THR A 11 16.52 -18.05 12.51
N GLN A 12 17.75 -17.57 12.71
CA GLN A 12 18.97 -18.12 12.15
C GLN A 12 18.93 -18.29 10.62
N SER A 13 18.05 -17.54 9.95
CA SER A 13 17.90 -17.58 8.50
C SER A 13 18.66 -16.44 7.84
N ASN A 14 19.41 -16.76 6.80
CA ASN A 14 20.06 -15.76 5.98
C ASN A 14 19.07 -15.13 5.01
N TRP A 15 18.91 -13.83 5.06
CA TRP A 15 18.12 -13.05 4.15
C TRP A 15 19.00 -12.20 3.24
N ILE A 16 18.76 -12.30 1.94
CA ILE A 16 19.32 -11.38 0.95
C ILE A 16 18.26 -10.32 0.68
N THR A 17 18.61 -9.05 0.85
CA THR A 17 17.69 -7.92 0.64
C THR A 17 18.16 -7.07 -0.54
N GLY A 18 17.26 -6.82 -1.47
CA GLY A 18 17.48 -5.94 -2.61
C GLY A 18 16.40 -4.88 -2.74
N LYS A 19 16.65 -3.84 -3.52
CA LYS A 19 15.68 -2.80 -3.86
C LYS A 19 15.59 -2.62 -5.37
N ALA A 20 14.36 -2.52 -5.86
CA ALA A 20 14.04 -2.09 -7.22
C ALA A 20 13.08 -0.91 -7.15
N LYS A 21 13.54 0.30 -7.46
CA LYS A 21 12.82 1.55 -7.22
C LYS A 21 12.40 1.63 -5.73
N ASN A 22 11.09 1.62 -5.44
CA ASN A 22 10.53 1.61 -4.08
C ASN A 22 10.12 0.22 -3.57
N MET A 23 10.38 -0.83 -4.35
CA MET A 23 10.09 -2.21 -3.95
C MET A 23 11.28 -2.78 -3.20
N VAL A 24 11.02 -3.37 -2.04
CA VAL A 24 12.00 -4.12 -1.25
C VAL A 24 11.77 -5.60 -1.54
N ILE A 25 12.81 -6.26 -2.00
CA ILE A 25 12.81 -7.68 -2.33
C ILE A 25 13.67 -8.38 -1.29
N ARG A 26 13.12 -9.39 -0.62
CA ARG A 26 13.86 -10.23 0.33
C ARG A 26 13.76 -11.68 -0.09
N ARG A 27 14.87 -12.36 -0.04
CA ARG A 27 14.98 -13.77 -0.39
C ARG A 27 15.72 -14.54 0.70
N ASN A 28 15.26 -15.73 1.02
CA ASN A 28 16.00 -16.75 1.73
C ASN A 28 15.94 -18.08 0.95
N ALA A 29 16.44 -19.17 1.52
CA ALA A 29 16.45 -20.49 0.87
C ALA A 29 15.04 -20.95 0.43
N ASN A 30 13.98 -20.58 1.18
CA ASN A 30 12.64 -21.15 1.04
C ASN A 30 11.59 -20.18 0.53
N SER A 31 11.90 -18.87 0.48
CA SER A 31 10.88 -17.86 0.17
C SER A 31 11.44 -16.59 -0.45
N ILE A 32 10.60 -15.94 -1.25
CA ILE A 32 10.83 -14.59 -1.75
C ILE A 32 9.67 -13.73 -1.30
N THR A 33 9.95 -12.54 -0.79
CA THR A 33 8.94 -11.53 -0.47
C THR A 33 9.22 -10.25 -1.23
N VAL A 34 8.16 -9.64 -1.75
CA VAL A 34 8.23 -8.35 -2.44
C VAL A 34 7.28 -7.40 -1.72
N GLN A 35 7.78 -6.24 -1.30
CA GLN A 35 7.03 -5.25 -0.56
C GLN A 35 7.27 -3.85 -1.12
N GLY A 36 6.19 -3.11 -1.38
CA GLY A 36 6.29 -1.73 -1.85
C GLY A 36 4.94 -1.17 -2.24
N SER A 37 4.97 -0.01 -2.90
CA SER A 37 3.78 0.66 -3.41
C SER A 37 3.78 0.60 -4.93
N LEU A 38 2.84 -0.12 -5.51
CA LEU A 38 2.71 -0.23 -6.97
C LEU A 38 2.55 1.15 -7.65
N PRO A 39 1.70 2.09 -7.15
CA PRO A 39 1.64 3.44 -7.72
C PRO A 39 2.98 4.18 -7.67
N LYS A 40 3.77 4.03 -6.59
CA LYS A 40 5.10 4.64 -6.53
C LYS A 40 6.08 3.99 -7.49
N TYR A 41 5.96 2.70 -7.71
CA TYR A 41 6.79 1.98 -8.67
C TYR A 41 6.60 2.53 -10.08
N GLN A 42 5.35 2.76 -10.47
CA GLN A 42 4.97 3.26 -11.79
C GLN A 42 5.22 4.76 -11.97
N TYR A 43 4.78 5.58 -11.00
CA TYR A 43 4.70 7.04 -11.16
C TYR A 43 5.68 7.83 -10.28
N GLY A 44 6.51 7.17 -9.47
CA GLY A 44 7.36 7.82 -8.46
C GLY A 44 6.59 8.40 -7.26
N ASN A 45 5.26 8.44 -7.32
CA ASN A 45 4.38 8.96 -6.28
C ASN A 45 3.10 8.10 -6.14
N ASN A 46 2.34 8.31 -5.07
CA ASN A 46 1.06 7.61 -4.84
C ASN A 46 -0.12 8.60 -4.75
N LEU A 47 0.00 9.74 -5.41
CA LEU A 47 -1.10 10.66 -5.66
C LEU A 47 -1.91 10.23 -6.89
N GLN A 48 -1.26 9.65 -7.87
CA GLN A 48 -1.93 9.10 -9.04
C GLN A 48 -2.55 7.74 -8.75
N THR A 49 -3.73 7.50 -9.32
CA THR A 49 -4.43 6.23 -9.21
C THR A 49 -3.86 5.24 -10.23
N LEU A 50 -3.41 4.09 -9.74
CA LEU A 50 -2.91 3.02 -10.59
C LEU A 50 -4.09 2.35 -11.32
N GLN A 51 -3.95 2.15 -12.61
CA GLN A 51 -4.91 1.39 -13.39
C GLN A 51 -4.65 -0.12 -13.24
N ARG A 52 -5.68 -0.95 -13.43
CA ARG A 52 -5.54 -2.40 -13.31
C ARG A 52 -4.60 -3.00 -14.35
N ALA A 53 -4.61 -2.46 -15.57
CA ALA A 53 -3.67 -2.86 -16.60
C ALA A 53 -2.22 -2.60 -16.18
N ASP A 54 -1.94 -1.41 -15.63
CA ASP A 54 -0.60 -1.08 -15.13
C ASP A 54 -0.17 -2.03 -13.99
N THR A 55 -1.11 -2.49 -13.17
CA THR A 55 -0.83 -3.46 -12.11
C THR A 55 -0.31 -4.77 -12.70
N GLY A 56 -0.92 -5.27 -13.77
CA GLY A 56 -0.45 -6.47 -14.49
C GLY A 56 0.98 -6.30 -15.01
N LEU A 57 1.23 -5.21 -15.72
CA LEU A 57 2.57 -4.90 -16.27
C LEU A 57 3.64 -4.82 -15.18
N ILE A 58 3.33 -4.21 -14.03
CA ILE A 58 4.27 -4.15 -12.90
C ILE A 58 4.56 -5.54 -12.32
N ILE A 59 3.56 -6.41 -12.22
CA ILE A 59 3.74 -7.78 -11.74
C ILE A 59 4.64 -8.57 -12.69
N GLU A 60 4.46 -8.41 -14.00
CA GLU A 60 5.31 -9.00 -15.04
C GLU A 60 6.75 -8.46 -14.94
N GLU A 61 6.93 -7.13 -14.94
CA GLU A 61 8.26 -6.50 -14.82
C GLU A 61 9.02 -6.96 -13.57
N LEU A 62 8.33 -7.06 -12.42
CA LEU A 62 8.92 -7.56 -11.19
C LEU A 62 9.22 -9.05 -11.25
N SER A 63 8.39 -9.84 -11.93
CA SER A 63 8.61 -11.29 -12.12
C SER A 63 9.86 -11.54 -12.95
N ASP A 64 10.04 -10.80 -14.04
CA ASP A 64 11.22 -10.86 -14.89
C ASP A 64 12.48 -10.44 -14.13
N LEU A 65 12.40 -9.34 -13.37
CA LEU A 65 13.53 -8.82 -12.58
C LEU A 65 14.07 -9.85 -11.58
N ILE A 66 13.17 -10.58 -10.93
CA ILE A 66 13.56 -11.58 -9.91
C ILE A 66 13.61 -13.00 -10.45
N ARG A 67 13.30 -13.19 -11.73
CA ARG A 67 13.22 -14.50 -12.42
C ARG A 67 12.31 -15.50 -11.68
N THR A 68 11.14 -15.00 -11.24
CA THR A 68 10.17 -15.79 -10.49
C THR A 68 8.77 -15.27 -10.78
N ASP A 69 7.84 -16.16 -11.15
CA ASP A 69 6.45 -15.82 -11.45
C ASP A 69 5.73 -15.28 -10.19
N LEU A 70 5.60 -13.97 -10.10
CA LEU A 70 4.90 -13.29 -9.01
C LEU A 70 3.38 -13.31 -9.16
N SER A 71 2.83 -13.66 -10.33
CA SER A 71 1.37 -13.70 -10.53
C SER A 71 0.68 -14.62 -9.51
N LYS A 72 1.37 -15.69 -9.12
CA LYS A 72 0.93 -16.71 -8.14
C LYS A 72 1.34 -16.38 -6.69
N ALA A 73 2.04 -15.28 -6.45
CA ALA A 73 2.46 -14.90 -5.11
C ALA A 73 1.24 -14.55 -4.25
N ARG A 74 1.19 -15.06 -3.00
CA ARG A 74 0.11 -14.77 -2.06
C ARG A 74 0.28 -13.39 -1.47
N LEU A 75 -0.81 -12.61 -1.46
CA LEU A 75 -0.86 -11.30 -0.80
C LEU A 75 -1.00 -11.49 0.71
N GLN A 76 0.01 -11.05 1.45
CA GLN A 76 -0.01 -11.03 2.90
C GLN A 76 -0.56 -9.71 3.47
N ARG A 77 -0.35 -8.62 2.72
CA ARG A 77 -0.85 -7.30 3.02
C ARG A 77 -1.31 -6.61 1.76
N VAL A 78 -2.41 -5.88 1.86
CA VAL A 78 -2.86 -4.98 0.81
C VAL A 78 -3.41 -3.70 1.43
N ASP A 79 -3.04 -2.57 0.85
CA ASP A 79 -3.52 -1.25 1.23
C ASP A 79 -4.29 -0.68 0.03
N PHE A 80 -5.62 -0.60 0.14
CA PHE A 80 -6.47 0.09 -0.82
C PHE A 80 -6.56 1.56 -0.45
N SER A 81 -6.50 2.44 -1.42
CA SER A 81 -6.55 3.86 -1.13
C SER A 81 -7.16 4.67 -2.27
N THR A 82 -7.79 5.77 -1.89
CA THR A 82 -8.29 6.78 -2.83
C THR A 82 -7.93 8.19 -2.37
N ASN A 83 -7.80 9.11 -3.31
CA ASN A 83 -7.56 10.53 -3.07
C ASN A 83 -8.81 11.31 -3.48
N ILE A 84 -9.34 12.09 -2.55
CA ILE A 84 -10.55 12.89 -2.73
C ILE A 84 -10.14 14.35 -2.67
N ILE A 85 -10.38 15.10 -3.74
CA ILE A 85 -10.21 16.56 -3.72
C ILE A 85 -11.34 17.15 -2.90
N THR A 86 -10.99 17.98 -1.92
CA THR A 86 -11.94 18.59 -0.99
C THR A 86 -11.87 20.12 -1.06
N GLU A 87 -12.97 20.78 -0.77
CA GLU A 87 -13.03 22.23 -0.72
C GLU A 87 -12.21 22.78 0.44
N HIS A 88 -12.37 22.18 1.61
CA HIS A 88 -11.67 22.59 2.83
C HIS A 88 -10.52 21.64 3.17
N LYS A 89 -9.65 22.03 4.11
CA LYS A 89 -8.56 21.20 4.62
C LYS A 89 -9.11 19.86 5.14
N PRO A 90 -8.46 18.73 4.86
CA PRO A 90 -8.91 17.39 5.25
C PRO A 90 -9.30 17.26 6.72
N GLN A 91 -8.62 17.97 7.62
CA GLN A 91 -8.87 17.95 9.07
C GLN A 91 -10.28 18.41 9.45
N TYR A 92 -10.90 19.31 8.67
CA TYR A 92 -12.27 19.76 8.92
C TYR A 92 -13.30 18.63 8.78
N TYR A 93 -13.01 17.63 7.96
CA TYR A 93 -13.92 16.51 7.72
C TYR A 93 -13.85 15.44 8.81
N TYR A 94 -12.75 15.34 9.60
CA TYR A 94 -12.59 14.29 10.60
C TYR A 94 -13.67 14.29 11.69
N ARG A 95 -14.20 15.46 12.05
CA ARG A 95 -15.28 15.59 13.03
C ARG A 95 -16.61 15.00 12.57
N PHE A 96 -16.83 14.93 11.25
CA PHE A 96 -18.03 14.34 10.65
C PHE A 96 -17.92 12.82 10.45
N LEU A 97 -16.72 12.28 10.55
CA LEU A 97 -16.46 10.84 10.54
C LEU A 97 -16.60 10.31 11.97
N GLY A 98 -17.83 9.95 12.33
CA GLY A 98 -18.23 9.55 13.68
C GLY A 98 -17.66 8.18 14.11
N HIS A 99 -18.37 7.54 15.03
CA HIS A 99 -18.02 6.22 15.51
C HIS A 99 -18.31 5.14 14.45
N LEU A 100 -17.40 4.17 14.32
CA LEU A 100 -17.59 3.00 13.49
C LEU A 100 -17.61 1.75 14.40
N THR A 101 -18.69 0.97 14.32
CA THR A 101 -18.89 -0.22 15.16
C THR A 101 -17.70 -1.18 15.06
N ARG A 102 -17.22 -1.65 16.19
CA ARG A 102 -16.08 -2.57 16.35
C ARG A 102 -14.71 -1.97 15.97
N PHE A 103 -14.61 -0.66 15.71
CA PHE A 103 -13.34 0.00 15.51
C PHE A 103 -13.02 0.95 16.66
N TYR A 104 -11.78 0.94 17.11
CA TYR A 104 -11.25 1.98 17.98
C TYR A 104 -10.88 3.20 17.15
N ARG A 105 -11.57 4.32 17.41
CA ARG A 105 -11.32 5.61 16.73
C ARG A 105 -10.27 6.40 17.50
N HIS A 106 -9.24 6.84 16.81
CA HIS A 106 -8.20 7.71 17.34
C HIS A 106 -7.86 8.79 16.31
N SER A 107 -7.66 10.02 16.76
CA SER A 107 -7.21 11.12 15.89
C SER A 107 -6.01 11.82 16.50
N ASP A 108 -5.06 12.18 15.66
CA ASP A 108 -4.04 13.17 15.94
C ASP A 108 -4.30 14.45 15.13
N ASN A 109 -3.40 15.46 15.25
CA ASN A 109 -3.56 16.74 14.55
C ASN A 109 -3.52 16.64 13.02
N SER A 110 -3.14 15.50 12.47
CA SER A 110 -2.90 15.33 11.04
C SER A 110 -3.71 14.21 10.39
N SER A 111 -4.21 13.26 11.20
CA SER A 111 -4.79 12.03 10.70
C SER A 111 -5.88 11.50 11.64
N LEU A 112 -6.83 10.77 11.05
CA LEU A 112 -7.87 10.04 11.76
C LEU A 112 -7.71 8.55 11.48
N TYR A 113 -7.73 7.74 12.53
CA TYR A 113 -7.52 6.30 12.48
C TYR A 113 -8.74 5.56 13.04
N TYR A 114 -9.06 4.44 12.40
CA TYR A 114 -9.96 3.43 12.93
C TYR A 114 -9.23 2.09 12.92
N ASN A 115 -9.05 1.52 14.09
CA ASN A 115 -8.29 0.29 14.28
C ASN A 115 -9.20 -0.86 14.71
N GLN A 116 -9.12 -1.99 14.01
CA GLN A 116 -9.77 -3.24 14.37
C GLN A 116 -8.77 -4.39 14.13
N GLY A 117 -7.93 -4.67 15.12
CA GLY A 117 -6.89 -5.69 14.99
C GLY A 117 -5.99 -5.46 13.77
N CYS A 118 -6.08 -6.34 12.78
CA CYS A 118 -5.26 -6.24 11.56
C CYS A 118 -5.92 -5.45 10.41
N LYS A 119 -7.10 -4.87 10.63
CA LYS A 119 -7.78 -3.97 9.70
C LYS A 119 -7.69 -2.55 10.22
N LYS A 120 -7.19 -1.64 9.40
CA LYS A 120 -7.07 -0.22 9.73
C LYS A 120 -7.67 0.62 8.64
N LEU A 121 -8.46 1.64 9.03
CA LEU A 121 -8.87 2.71 8.14
C LEU A 121 -8.11 3.97 8.55
N LEU A 122 -7.63 4.71 7.58
CA LEU A 122 -6.81 5.89 7.79
C LEU A 122 -7.28 7.01 6.88
N PHE A 123 -7.46 8.19 7.45
CA PHE A 123 -7.80 9.42 6.75
C PHE A 123 -6.76 10.48 7.07
N TYR A 124 -6.18 11.12 6.06
CA TYR A 124 -5.16 12.15 6.27
C TYR A 124 -5.03 13.12 5.11
N ASP A 125 -4.36 14.25 5.39
CA ASP A 125 -4.01 15.25 4.40
C ASP A 125 -2.86 14.75 3.53
N LYS A 126 -3.21 14.36 2.28
CA LYS A 126 -2.24 13.77 1.36
C LYS A 126 -1.24 14.78 0.83
N ILE A 127 -1.61 16.04 0.70
CA ILE A 127 -0.70 17.10 0.23
C ILE A 127 0.31 17.43 1.32
N LYS A 128 -0.13 17.54 2.58
CA LYS A 128 0.77 17.73 3.73
C LYS A 128 1.76 16.58 3.86
N ASP A 129 1.28 15.31 3.74
CA ASP A 129 2.13 14.12 3.76
C ASP A 129 3.15 14.12 2.60
N ALA A 130 2.71 14.48 1.39
CA ALA A 130 3.57 14.54 0.22
C ALA A 130 4.68 15.60 0.37
N LYS A 131 4.35 16.79 0.87
CA LYS A 131 5.32 17.86 1.16
C LYS A 131 6.33 17.44 2.22
N ALA A 132 5.88 16.85 3.32
CA ALA A 132 6.76 16.36 4.40
C ALA A 132 7.74 15.28 3.91
N LYS A 133 7.35 14.50 2.90
CA LYS A 133 8.17 13.45 2.28
C LYS A 133 8.92 13.92 1.03
N GLN A 134 8.88 15.21 0.71
CA GLN A 134 9.52 15.79 -0.47
C GLN A 134 9.13 15.08 -1.79
N MET A 135 7.87 14.60 -1.85
CA MET A 135 7.36 13.92 -3.05
C MET A 135 6.91 14.94 -4.10
N LEU A 136 7.15 14.61 -5.37
CA LEU A 136 6.61 15.39 -6.48
C LEU A 136 5.08 15.38 -6.43
N ILE A 137 4.49 16.59 -6.41
CA ILE A 137 3.03 16.75 -6.46
C ILE A 137 2.63 17.03 -7.91
N PRO A 138 1.85 16.13 -8.55
CA PRO A 138 1.37 16.32 -9.91
C PRO A 138 0.55 17.60 -10.06
N LYS A 139 0.60 18.24 -11.23
CA LYS A 139 -0.06 19.54 -11.50
C LYS A 139 -1.54 19.56 -11.08
N GLN A 140 -2.26 18.48 -11.33
CA GLN A 140 -3.68 18.34 -10.99
C GLN A 140 -4.00 18.43 -9.49
N TYR A 141 -3.01 18.23 -8.61
CA TYR A 141 -3.14 18.30 -7.14
C TYR A 141 -2.45 19.52 -6.54
N GLN A 142 -1.77 20.34 -7.35
CA GLN A 142 -1.17 21.59 -6.87
C GLN A 142 -2.26 22.55 -6.39
N ASN A 143 -2.02 23.19 -5.24
CA ASN A 143 -2.97 24.12 -4.59
C ASN A 143 -4.36 23.52 -4.29
N LYS A 144 -4.47 22.18 -4.22
CA LYS A 144 -5.71 21.51 -3.83
C LYS A 144 -5.58 20.93 -2.41
N ASN A 145 -6.71 20.83 -1.74
CA ASN A 145 -6.85 20.02 -0.52
C ASN A 145 -7.17 18.59 -0.95
N VAL A 146 -6.43 17.61 -0.45
CA VAL A 146 -6.62 16.22 -0.84
C VAL A 146 -6.73 15.36 0.43
N LEU A 147 -7.93 14.90 0.68
CA LEU A 147 -8.20 13.89 1.70
C LEU A 147 -7.87 12.52 1.13
N ARG A 148 -6.93 11.82 1.75
CA ARG A 148 -6.67 10.43 1.43
C ARG A 148 -7.35 9.51 2.41
N TYR A 149 -8.07 8.55 1.87
CA TYR A 149 -8.58 7.38 2.58
C TYR A 149 -7.74 6.17 2.25
N GLU A 150 -7.37 5.39 3.28
CA GLU A 150 -6.70 4.10 3.11
C GLU A 150 -7.40 3.03 3.96
N MET A 151 -7.64 1.88 3.36
CA MET A 151 -7.99 0.65 4.05
C MET A 151 -6.79 -0.30 4.00
N ARG A 152 -6.25 -0.65 5.16
CA ARG A 152 -5.09 -1.54 5.29
C ARG A 152 -5.52 -2.88 5.85
N LEU A 153 -5.26 -3.94 5.12
CA LEU A 153 -5.44 -5.32 5.55
C LEU A 153 -4.07 -5.89 5.92
N LEU A 154 -3.75 -5.91 7.22
CA LEU A 154 -2.45 -6.33 7.73
C LEU A 154 -2.51 -7.80 8.13
N LYS A 155 -1.78 -8.70 7.44
CA LYS A 155 -1.69 -10.14 7.75
C LYS A 155 -3.04 -10.91 7.78
N GLN A 156 -4.12 -10.31 7.28
CA GLN A 156 -5.46 -10.92 7.29
C GLN A 156 -6.16 -10.88 5.92
N VAL A 157 -5.41 -10.75 4.85
CA VAL A 157 -5.97 -10.73 3.49
C VAL A 157 -6.81 -11.98 3.25
N LYS A 158 -6.26 -13.16 3.53
CA LYS A 158 -6.98 -14.45 3.43
C LYS A 158 -8.27 -14.49 4.26
N LYS A 159 -8.23 -14.00 5.50
CA LYS A 159 -9.40 -13.98 6.39
C LYS A 159 -10.48 -13.02 5.89
N PHE A 160 -10.08 -11.86 5.38
CA PHE A 160 -11.00 -10.87 4.85
C PHE A 160 -11.72 -11.37 3.60
N PHE A 161 -10.98 -11.92 2.64
CA PHE A 161 -11.53 -12.43 1.39
C PHE A 161 -12.03 -13.89 1.48
N LYS A 162 -11.87 -14.56 2.63
CA LYS A 162 -12.21 -15.97 2.88
C LYS A 162 -11.54 -16.96 1.90
N ARG A 163 -10.45 -16.54 1.26
CA ARG A 163 -9.62 -17.34 0.33
C ARG A 163 -8.21 -16.79 0.27
N ASP A 164 -7.28 -17.56 -0.24
CA ASP A 164 -5.98 -17.03 -0.63
C ASP A 164 -6.18 -16.03 -1.78
N VAL A 165 -5.55 -14.86 -1.66
CA VAL A 165 -5.54 -13.83 -2.69
C VAL A 165 -4.15 -13.79 -3.30
N LEU A 166 -4.09 -13.93 -4.60
CA LEU A 166 -2.84 -13.93 -5.36
C LEU A 166 -2.57 -12.55 -5.95
N ALA A 167 -1.33 -12.30 -6.34
CA ALA A 167 -0.96 -11.02 -6.96
C ALA A 167 -1.77 -10.78 -8.25
N ASN A 168 -2.03 -11.84 -9.03
CA ASN A 168 -2.88 -11.73 -10.22
C ASN A 168 -4.34 -11.34 -9.94
N ASP A 169 -4.85 -11.56 -8.73
CA ASP A 169 -6.19 -11.09 -8.36
C ASP A 169 -6.29 -9.56 -8.35
N LEU A 170 -5.16 -8.83 -8.19
CA LEU A 170 -5.13 -7.37 -8.21
C LEU A 170 -5.57 -6.75 -9.54
N ILE A 171 -5.53 -7.49 -10.64
CA ILE A 171 -6.05 -7.04 -11.93
C ILE A 171 -7.55 -7.35 -12.10
N ASN A 172 -8.10 -8.19 -11.22
CA ASN A 172 -9.49 -8.63 -11.32
C ASN A 172 -10.43 -7.61 -10.66
N LYS A 173 -11.47 -7.16 -11.44
CA LYS A 173 -12.50 -6.24 -10.95
C LYS A 173 -13.21 -6.77 -9.69
N GLN A 174 -13.40 -8.07 -9.60
CA GLN A 174 -14.12 -8.70 -8.49
C GLN A 174 -13.43 -8.49 -7.12
N LEU A 175 -12.11 -8.31 -7.10
CA LEU A 175 -11.38 -8.04 -5.85
C LEU A 175 -11.81 -6.71 -5.21
N TYR A 176 -12.32 -5.77 -5.98
CA TYR A 176 -12.66 -4.41 -5.53
C TYR A 176 -14.15 -4.22 -5.22
N ASN A 177 -14.96 -5.26 -5.34
CA ASN A 177 -16.41 -5.22 -5.11
C ASN A 177 -16.80 -5.69 -3.70
N TYR A 178 -15.90 -5.54 -2.69
CA TYR A 178 -16.14 -5.91 -1.29
C TYR A 178 -16.38 -4.70 -0.39
#